data_f6468f032f4d0c7e8994c5416d223fa7
#
_entry.id   f6468f032f4d0c7e8994c5416d223fa7
#
_cell.length_a   1.000
_cell.length_b   1.000
_cell.length_c   1.000
_cell.angle_alpha   90.00
_cell.angle_beta   90.00
_cell.angle_gamma   90.00
#
_symmetry.space_group_name_H-M   'P 1'
#
loop_
_entity.id
_entity.type
_entity.pdbx_description
1 polymer ?
#
loop_
_entity_poly.entity_id
_entity_poly.type
_entity_poly.pdbx_seq_one_letter_code
_entity_poly.pdbx_strand_id
1 'polypeptide(L)'
;MPKKLPDFQNFGEYLYYTYANLQMLHYALKDGKPRYDRICYMIRAKAFKAYKEGRWQIHDLFEFNITKIKENNYCWYCGKEMEPSKLTKDHVFPRVKGGHNNLDNIIMVCKECNSSKGKMDLFEWYATIRKEWPPINILVHYLKNIYLFSVENDLMEKHAEDLDVMDLPFNWRYISRLSTA
;
A
#
# COMPACT_ATOMS: atom_id res chain seq x y z
N MET A 1 2.98 13.57 20.91
CA MET A 1 3.88 14.05 19.84
C MET A 1 4.05 12.93 18.82
N PRO A 2 3.90 13.16 17.53
CA PRO A 2 4.20 12.16 16.53
C PRO A 2 5.67 11.74 16.69
N LYS A 3 5.93 10.44 16.79
CA LYS A 3 7.31 9.95 16.87
C LYS A 3 8.04 10.35 15.59
N LYS A 4 9.22 10.96 15.73
CA LYS A 4 10.08 11.28 14.60
C LYS A 4 10.34 10.01 13.80
N LEU A 5 10.15 10.07 12.48
CA LEU A 5 10.52 8.97 11.58
C LEU A 5 12.01 8.67 11.72
N PRO A 6 12.42 7.40 11.54
CA PRO A 6 13.83 7.09 11.37
C PRO A 6 14.44 7.92 10.24
N ASP A 7 15.72 8.18 10.34
CA ASP A 7 16.50 8.79 9.26
C ASP A 7 16.81 7.69 8.24
N PHE A 8 16.14 7.73 7.10
CA PHE A 8 16.30 6.74 6.04
C PHE A 8 17.40 7.20 5.08
N GLN A 9 18.28 6.29 4.68
CA GLN A 9 19.35 6.57 3.75
C GLN A 9 18.85 6.75 2.31
N ASN A 10 17.80 5.99 1.94
CA ASN A 10 17.24 6.00 0.60
C ASN A 10 15.75 5.63 0.61
N PHE A 11 15.11 5.72 -0.56
CA PHE A 11 13.69 5.42 -0.72
C PHE A 11 13.36 3.94 -0.47
N GLY A 12 14.28 3.04 -0.77
CA GLY A 12 14.12 1.61 -0.48
C GLY A 12 13.93 1.35 1.01
N GLU A 13 14.78 1.94 1.86
CA GLU A 13 14.62 1.83 3.32
C GLU A 13 13.26 2.37 3.80
N TYR A 14 12.84 3.45 3.18
CA TYR A 14 11.54 4.06 3.47
C TYR A 14 10.38 3.12 3.13
N LEU A 15 10.40 2.50 1.95
CA LEU A 15 9.40 1.49 1.55
C LEU A 15 9.44 0.28 2.49
N TYR A 16 10.62 -0.24 2.81
CA TYR A 16 10.78 -1.38 3.72
C TYR A 16 10.20 -1.09 5.11
N TYR A 17 10.42 0.12 5.62
CA TYR A 17 9.85 0.52 6.90
C TYR A 17 8.32 0.62 6.85
N THR A 18 7.79 1.14 5.75
CA THR A 18 6.35 1.23 5.53
C THR A 18 5.70 -0.16 5.48
N TYR A 19 6.33 -1.12 4.81
CA TYR A 19 5.89 -2.51 4.81
C TYR A 19 5.96 -3.14 6.20
N ALA A 20 7.01 -2.87 6.94
CA ALA A 20 7.14 -3.34 8.32
C ALA A 20 6.03 -2.77 9.24
N ASN A 21 5.60 -1.54 9.01
CA ASN A 21 4.43 -0.97 9.69
C ASN A 21 3.13 -1.67 9.31
N LEU A 22 2.93 -2.02 8.03
CA LEU A 22 1.75 -2.81 7.64
C LEU A 22 1.72 -4.18 8.30
N GLN A 23 2.86 -4.85 8.47
CA GLN A 23 2.93 -6.11 9.21
C GLN A 23 2.56 -5.93 10.68
N MET A 24 3.07 -4.88 11.31
CA MET A 24 2.70 -4.53 12.67
C MET A 24 1.19 -4.29 12.80
N LEU A 25 0.61 -3.51 11.88
CA LEU A 25 -0.82 -3.23 11.84
C LEU A 25 -1.63 -4.51 11.62
N HIS A 26 -1.24 -5.34 10.64
CA HIS A 26 -1.91 -6.62 10.37
C HIS A 26 -1.93 -7.53 11.59
N TYR A 27 -0.79 -7.64 12.29
CA TYR A 27 -0.71 -8.40 13.54
C TYR A 27 -1.64 -7.84 14.60
N ALA A 28 -1.65 -6.53 14.81
CA ALA A 28 -2.49 -5.88 15.80
C ALA A 28 -3.99 -6.12 15.51
N LEU A 29 -4.41 -6.00 14.25
CA LEU A 29 -5.78 -6.25 13.82
C LEU A 29 -6.18 -7.71 14.00
N LYS A 30 -5.31 -8.65 13.60
CA LYS A 30 -5.56 -10.09 13.74
C LYS A 30 -5.72 -10.51 15.20
N ASP A 31 -4.94 -9.91 16.09
CA ASP A 31 -4.92 -10.19 17.52
C ASP A 31 -5.93 -9.33 18.32
N GLY A 32 -6.76 -8.54 17.62
CA GLY A 32 -7.80 -7.70 18.22
C GLY A 32 -7.26 -6.63 19.18
N LYS A 33 -6.03 -6.18 18.98
CA LYS A 33 -5.37 -5.21 19.88
C LYS A 33 -5.90 -3.80 19.66
N PRO A 34 -6.40 -3.12 20.72
CA PRO A 34 -6.87 -1.74 20.60
C PRO A 34 -5.73 -0.73 20.48
N ARG A 35 -4.49 -1.13 20.79
CA ARG A 35 -3.27 -0.31 20.74
C ARG A 35 -2.06 -1.17 20.42
N TYR A 36 -1.04 -0.55 19.80
CA TYR A 36 0.24 -1.20 19.61
C TYR A 36 0.97 -1.41 20.94
N ASP A 37 1.39 -2.63 21.18
CA ASP A 37 2.19 -3.04 22.34
C ASP A 37 3.65 -3.32 21.94
N ARG A 38 4.45 -3.77 22.92
CA ARG A 38 5.85 -4.11 22.71
C ARG A 38 6.05 -5.16 21.60
N ILE A 39 5.14 -6.15 21.51
CA ILE A 39 5.24 -7.22 20.50
C ILE A 39 5.03 -6.65 19.10
N CYS A 40 4.06 -5.75 18.92
CA CYS A 40 3.82 -5.04 17.66
C CYS A 40 5.10 -4.33 17.17
N TYR A 41 5.75 -3.58 18.05
CA TYR A 41 7.00 -2.88 17.71
C TYR A 41 8.17 -3.83 17.44
N MET A 42 8.25 -4.98 18.12
CA MET A 42 9.23 -6.02 17.84
C MET A 42 9.03 -6.64 16.46
N ILE A 43 7.76 -6.91 16.07
CA ILE A 43 7.41 -7.39 14.73
C ILE A 43 7.89 -6.41 13.67
N ARG A 44 7.59 -5.12 13.82
CA ARG A 44 8.05 -4.08 12.91
C ARG A 44 9.58 -4.05 12.78
N ALA A 45 10.28 -4.03 13.90
CA ALA A 45 11.74 -3.97 13.91
C ALA A 45 12.37 -5.20 13.23
N LYS A 46 11.84 -6.41 13.52
CA LYS A 46 12.29 -7.66 12.89
C LYS A 46 12.03 -7.65 11.38
N ALA A 47 10.84 -7.22 10.96
CA ALA A 47 10.45 -7.14 9.56
C ALA A 47 11.34 -6.14 8.80
N PHE A 48 11.49 -4.93 9.31
CA PHE A 48 12.34 -3.90 8.70
C PHE A 48 13.78 -4.37 8.51
N LYS A 49 14.37 -4.99 9.56
CA LYS A 49 15.70 -5.59 9.47
C LYS A 49 15.77 -6.67 8.40
N ALA A 50 14.76 -7.56 8.34
CA ALA A 50 14.73 -8.65 7.38
C ALA A 50 14.64 -8.17 5.93
N TYR A 51 13.89 -7.10 5.66
CA TYR A 51 13.85 -6.46 4.33
C TYR A 51 15.18 -5.83 3.95
N LYS A 52 15.78 -5.05 4.84
CA LYS A 52 17.08 -4.42 4.59
C LYS A 52 18.18 -5.43 4.28
N GLU A 53 18.15 -6.58 4.92
CA GLU A 53 19.11 -7.67 4.72
C GLU A 53 18.76 -8.59 3.53
N GLY A 54 17.67 -8.32 2.79
CA GLY A 54 17.21 -9.14 1.67
C GLY A 54 16.71 -10.54 2.06
N ARG A 55 16.52 -10.81 3.38
CA ARG A 55 15.99 -12.09 3.86
C ARG A 55 14.50 -12.25 3.59
N TRP A 56 13.78 -11.16 3.53
CA TRP A 56 12.38 -11.10 3.15
C TRP A 56 12.22 -10.22 1.93
N GLN A 57 11.32 -10.65 1.06
CA GLN A 57 10.96 -9.87 -0.13
C GLN A 57 9.56 -9.30 0.03
N ILE A 58 9.32 -8.14 -0.57
CA ILE A 58 8.05 -7.42 -0.42
C ILE A 58 6.86 -8.22 -0.96
N HIS A 59 7.05 -9.04 -2.00
CA HIS A 59 5.99 -9.87 -2.55
C HIS A 59 5.59 -11.06 -1.66
N ASP A 60 6.43 -11.46 -0.70
CA ASP A 60 6.15 -12.59 0.22
C ASP A 60 5.21 -12.20 1.37
N LEU A 61 4.86 -10.93 1.48
CA LEU A 61 4.16 -10.39 2.65
C LEU A 61 2.72 -10.84 2.83
N PHE A 62 2.05 -11.06 1.74
CA PHE A 62 0.65 -11.44 1.76
C PHE A 62 0.39 -12.36 0.58
N GLU A 63 0.28 -13.65 0.84
CA GLU A 63 -0.49 -14.54 -0.05
C GLU A 63 -1.94 -14.04 -0.05
N PHE A 64 -2.17 -12.92 -0.74
CA PHE A 64 -3.53 -12.54 -1.10
C PHE A 64 -4.01 -13.59 -2.09
N ASN A 65 -4.77 -14.50 -1.55
CA ASN A 65 -5.36 -15.59 -2.29
C ASN A 65 -6.18 -15.00 -3.44
N ILE A 66 -5.65 -15.07 -4.66
CA ILE A 66 -6.27 -14.60 -5.90
C ILE A 66 -7.67 -15.19 -6.06
N THR A 67 -7.91 -16.37 -5.50
CA THR A 67 -9.23 -16.99 -5.38
C THR A 67 -10.20 -16.11 -4.60
N LYS A 68 -9.79 -15.47 -3.52
CA LYS A 68 -10.65 -14.56 -2.75
C LYS A 68 -11.02 -13.28 -3.49
N ILE A 69 -10.20 -12.83 -4.45
CA ILE A 69 -10.52 -11.67 -5.28
C ILE A 69 -11.67 -11.98 -6.24
N LYS A 70 -11.73 -13.22 -6.77
CA LYS A 70 -12.74 -13.66 -7.72
C LYS A 70 -14.06 -14.05 -7.06
N GLU A 71 -14.02 -14.52 -5.82
CA GLU A 71 -15.19 -14.92 -5.03
C GLU A 71 -15.81 -13.76 -4.24
N ASN A 72 -15.30 -12.56 -4.42
CA ASN A 72 -15.70 -11.39 -3.66
C ASN A 72 -17.03 -10.85 -4.12
N ASN A 73 -17.94 -10.69 -3.18
CA ASN A 73 -19.26 -10.09 -3.36
C ASN A 73 -19.33 -8.66 -2.79
N TYR A 74 -18.20 -7.97 -2.66
CA TYR A 74 -18.15 -6.59 -2.17
C TYR A 74 -17.13 -5.73 -2.93
N CYS A 75 -17.37 -4.44 -2.95
CA CYS A 75 -16.44 -3.45 -3.48
C CYS A 75 -15.22 -3.33 -2.55
N TRP A 76 -14.01 -3.52 -3.09
CA TRP A 76 -12.78 -3.43 -2.30
C TRP A 76 -12.53 -2.03 -1.74
N TYR A 77 -12.99 -0.99 -2.41
CA TYR A 77 -12.78 0.39 -1.94
C TYR A 77 -13.74 0.81 -0.83
N CYS A 78 -15.03 0.51 -0.93
CA CYS A 78 -16.03 1.01 0.02
C CYS A 78 -16.67 -0.08 0.88
N GLY A 79 -16.33 -1.34 0.67
CA GLY A 79 -16.88 -2.47 1.42
C GLY A 79 -18.35 -2.81 1.11
N LYS A 80 -19.02 -2.09 0.20
CA LYS A 80 -20.41 -2.33 -0.13
C LYS A 80 -20.60 -3.71 -0.76
N GLU A 81 -21.44 -4.54 -0.16
CA GLU A 81 -21.84 -5.84 -0.73
C GLU A 81 -22.66 -5.66 -2.00
N MET A 82 -22.37 -6.49 -2.99
CA MET A 82 -23.09 -6.53 -4.26
C MET A 82 -22.80 -7.81 -5.03
N GLU A 83 -23.66 -8.11 -5.99
CA GLU A 83 -23.44 -9.26 -6.86
C GLU A 83 -22.12 -9.10 -7.65
N PRO A 84 -21.33 -10.18 -7.81
CA PRO A 84 -20.07 -10.14 -8.57
C PRO A 84 -20.21 -9.57 -9.99
N SER A 85 -21.37 -9.80 -10.64
CA SER A 85 -21.69 -9.27 -11.97
C SER A 85 -21.76 -7.73 -12.06
N LYS A 86 -21.97 -7.06 -10.93
CA LYS A 86 -22.05 -5.59 -10.81
C LYS A 86 -20.70 -4.97 -10.46
N LEU A 87 -19.70 -5.78 -10.16
CA LEU A 87 -18.35 -5.32 -9.90
C LEU A 87 -17.59 -5.08 -11.21
N THR A 88 -16.76 -4.07 -11.21
CA THR A 88 -15.87 -3.70 -12.31
C THR A 88 -14.42 -3.84 -11.88
N LYS A 89 -13.51 -4.08 -12.84
CA LYS A 89 -12.08 -4.10 -12.59
C LYS A 89 -11.54 -2.68 -12.51
N ASP A 90 -10.74 -2.39 -11.50
CA ASP A 90 -9.94 -1.17 -11.42
C ASP A 90 -8.48 -1.49 -11.12
N HIS A 91 -7.58 -0.60 -11.56
CA HIS A 91 -6.17 -0.67 -11.25
C HIS A 91 -5.87 0.20 -10.03
N VAL A 92 -5.39 -0.41 -8.94
CA VAL A 92 -5.05 0.30 -7.70
C VAL A 92 -4.02 1.38 -7.99
N PHE A 93 -2.97 1.02 -8.74
CA PHE A 93 -2.00 1.94 -9.31
C PHE A 93 -2.36 2.20 -10.78
N PRO A 94 -2.71 3.42 -11.17
CA PRO A 94 -3.28 3.70 -12.49
C PRO A 94 -2.34 3.32 -13.64
N ARG A 95 -2.86 2.63 -14.66
CA ARG A 95 -2.07 2.23 -15.85
C ARG A 95 -1.41 3.40 -16.57
N VAL A 96 -2.11 4.52 -16.67
CA VAL A 96 -1.57 5.75 -17.31
C VAL A 96 -0.41 6.35 -16.54
N LYS A 97 -0.17 5.90 -15.32
CA LYS A 97 0.94 6.28 -14.45
C LYS A 97 1.98 5.17 -14.30
N GLY A 98 1.96 4.14 -15.16
CA GLY A 98 2.92 3.03 -15.12
C GLY A 98 2.44 1.78 -14.38
N GLY A 99 1.18 1.72 -13.94
CA GLY A 99 0.62 0.54 -13.26
C GLY A 99 0.53 -0.68 -14.19
N HIS A 100 0.98 -1.83 -13.70
CA HIS A 100 0.94 -3.09 -14.44
C HIS A 100 -0.48 -3.61 -14.64
N ASN A 101 -0.70 -4.32 -15.75
CA ASN A 101 -1.98 -4.99 -16.02
C ASN A 101 -1.95 -6.45 -15.55
N ASN A 102 -1.72 -6.65 -14.27
CA ASN A 102 -1.62 -7.96 -13.62
C ASN A 102 -2.55 -8.05 -12.40
N LEU A 103 -2.68 -9.24 -11.84
CA LEU A 103 -3.56 -9.50 -10.69
C LEU A 103 -3.13 -8.78 -9.40
N ASP A 104 -1.86 -8.41 -9.29
CA ASP A 104 -1.35 -7.65 -8.15
C ASP A 104 -1.83 -6.20 -8.15
N ASN A 105 -2.27 -5.70 -9.31
CA ASN A 105 -2.75 -4.34 -9.48
C ASN A 105 -4.25 -4.23 -9.76
N ILE A 106 -4.93 -5.35 -10.04
CA ILE A 106 -6.36 -5.35 -10.39
C ILE A 106 -7.20 -5.80 -9.21
N ILE A 107 -8.20 -5.00 -8.86
CA ILE A 107 -9.19 -5.30 -7.83
C ILE A 107 -10.61 -5.15 -8.36
N MET A 108 -11.58 -5.76 -7.65
CA MET A 108 -12.99 -5.68 -7.99
C MET A 108 -13.68 -4.59 -7.17
N VAL A 109 -14.32 -3.65 -7.86
CA VAL A 109 -14.90 -2.45 -7.22
C VAL A 109 -16.25 -2.10 -7.85
N CYS A 110 -17.08 -1.34 -7.13
CA CYS A 110 -18.31 -0.82 -7.71
C CYS A 110 -18.04 0.27 -8.75
N LYS A 111 -18.96 0.44 -9.68
CA LYS A 111 -18.85 1.42 -10.77
C LYS A 111 -18.66 2.85 -10.24
N GLU A 112 -19.31 3.19 -9.13
CA GLU A 112 -19.25 4.52 -8.51
C GLU A 112 -17.84 4.81 -8.00
N CYS A 113 -17.22 3.87 -7.26
CA CYS A 113 -15.84 4.02 -6.78
C CYS A 113 -14.84 4.07 -7.94
N ASN A 114 -15.00 3.19 -8.94
CA ASN A 114 -14.15 3.17 -10.13
C ASN A 114 -14.20 4.50 -10.89
N SER A 115 -15.39 5.00 -11.17
CA SER A 115 -15.57 6.28 -11.87
C SER A 115 -15.06 7.46 -11.05
N SER A 116 -15.28 7.46 -9.74
CA SER A 116 -14.85 8.52 -8.82
C SER A 116 -13.32 8.58 -8.70
N LYS A 117 -12.65 7.41 -8.62
CA LYS A 117 -11.19 7.37 -8.55
C LYS A 117 -10.56 7.72 -9.91
N GLY A 118 -11.04 7.13 -10.98
CA GLY A 118 -10.51 7.36 -12.32
C GLY A 118 -8.98 7.19 -12.35
N LYS A 119 -8.28 8.24 -12.81
CA LYS A 119 -6.81 8.28 -12.95
C LYS A 119 -6.08 8.85 -11.73
N MET A 120 -6.82 9.19 -10.66
CA MET A 120 -6.21 9.77 -9.45
C MET A 120 -5.29 8.75 -8.77
N ASP A 121 -4.24 9.27 -8.12
CA ASP A 121 -3.48 8.49 -7.17
C ASP A 121 -4.38 7.99 -6.04
N LEU A 122 -4.11 6.80 -5.52
CA LEU A 122 -4.94 6.17 -4.49
C LEU A 122 -5.07 7.03 -3.23
N PHE A 123 -3.94 7.52 -2.71
CA PHE A 123 -3.94 8.34 -1.50
C PHE A 123 -4.59 9.70 -1.73
N GLU A 124 -4.34 10.31 -2.88
CA GLU A 124 -4.97 11.57 -3.26
C GLU A 124 -6.49 11.41 -3.29
N TRP A 125 -7.00 10.35 -3.92
CA TRP A 125 -8.43 10.08 -3.99
C TRP A 125 -9.04 9.82 -2.61
N TYR A 126 -8.41 9.00 -1.77
CA TYR A 126 -8.90 8.77 -0.41
C TYR A 126 -8.85 10.04 0.44
N ALA A 127 -7.79 10.84 0.35
CA ALA A 127 -7.64 12.07 1.13
C ALA A 127 -8.63 13.17 0.71
N THR A 128 -8.90 13.31 -0.59
CA THR A 128 -9.69 14.43 -1.12
C THR A 128 -11.17 14.09 -1.28
N ILE A 129 -11.48 12.91 -1.79
CA ILE A 129 -12.85 12.49 -2.14
C ILE A 129 -13.47 11.64 -1.04
N ARG A 130 -12.77 10.60 -0.59
CA ARG A 130 -13.28 9.68 0.43
C ARG A 130 -13.17 10.25 1.84
N LYS A 131 -12.15 11.07 2.11
CA LYS A 131 -11.82 11.66 3.43
C LYS A 131 -11.64 10.59 4.53
N GLU A 132 -11.09 9.47 4.15
CA GLU A 132 -10.80 8.32 5.02
C GLU A 132 -9.48 7.66 4.61
N TRP A 133 -9.00 6.72 5.41
CA TRP A 133 -7.82 5.92 5.07
C TRP A 133 -8.19 4.74 4.18
N PRO A 134 -7.33 4.38 3.21
CA PRO A 134 -7.52 3.16 2.44
C PRO A 134 -7.52 1.92 3.35
N PRO A 135 -8.36 0.91 3.08
CA PRO A 135 -8.30 -0.38 3.76
C PRO A 135 -6.91 -1.03 3.61
N ILE A 136 -6.47 -1.78 4.61
CA ILE A 136 -5.13 -2.37 4.65
C ILE A 136 -4.82 -3.26 3.43
N ASN A 137 -5.79 -4.03 2.96
CA ASN A 137 -5.64 -4.86 1.77
C ASN A 137 -5.35 -4.02 0.52
N ILE A 138 -6.00 -2.87 0.38
CA ILE A 138 -5.73 -1.92 -0.72
C ILE A 138 -4.34 -1.30 -0.60
N LEU A 139 -3.94 -0.93 0.62
CA LEU A 139 -2.61 -0.37 0.88
C LEU A 139 -1.51 -1.35 0.49
N VAL A 140 -1.67 -2.63 0.78
CA VAL A 140 -0.70 -3.67 0.42
C VAL A 140 -0.54 -3.76 -1.10
N HIS A 141 -1.65 -3.84 -1.84
CA HIS A 141 -1.59 -3.84 -3.31
C HIS A 141 -0.94 -2.59 -3.88
N TYR A 142 -1.31 -1.42 -3.35
CA TYR A 142 -0.76 -0.16 -3.79
C TYR A 142 0.75 -0.06 -3.55
N LEU A 143 1.20 -0.36 -2.34
CA LEU A 143 2.63 -0.32 -2.00
C LEU A 143 3.45 -1.35 -2.79
N LYS A 144 2.88 -2.54 -3.04
CA LYS A 144 3.54 -3.54 -3.90
C LYS A 144 3.79 -2.98 -5.30
N ASN A 145 2.81 -2.31 -5.89
CA ASN A 145 2.97 -1.68 -7.20
C ASN A 145 3.97 -0.52 -7.18
N ILE A 146 4.00 0.29 -6.10
CA ILE A 146 5.04 1.32 -5.94
C ILE A 146 6.42 0.68 -5.84
N TYR A 147 6.57 -0.40 -5.09
CA TYR A 147 7.85 -1.10 -4.98
C TYR A 147 8.33 -1.63 -6.34
N LEU A 148 7.45 -2.33 -7.07
CA LEU A 148 7.78 -2.85 -8.41
C LEU A 148 8.18 -1.71 -9.36
N PHE A 149 7.38 -0.65 -9.41
CA PHE A 149 7.70 0.55 -10.17
C PHE A 149 9.06 1.14 -9.77
N SER A 150 9.34 1.20 -8.47
CA SER A 150 10.58 1.78 -7.94
C SER A 150 11.81 0.95 -8.29
N VAL A 151 11.68 -0.38 -8.28
CA VAL A 151 12.76 -1.28 -8.73
C VAL A 151 13.01 -1.12 -10.23
N GLU A 152 11.96 -1.06 -11.04
CA GLU A 152 12.06 -0.95 -12.51
C GLU A 152 12.61 0.40 -12.98
N ASN A 153 12.47 1.45 -12.16
CA ASN A 153 12.92 2.81 -12.49
C ASN A 153 14.11 3.29 -11.65
N ASP A 154 14.84 2.37 -11.02
CA ASP A 154 16.06 2.64 -10.23
C ASP A 154 15.86 3.69 -9.11
N LEU A 155 14.66 3.71 -8.48
CA LEU A 155 14.34 4.66 -7.42
C LEU A 155 14.77 4.20 -6.03
N MET A 156 15.08 2.91 -5.85
CA MET A 156 15.31 2.32 -4.52
C MET A 156 16.46 2.98 -3.78
N GLU A 157 17.52 3.37 -4.51
CA GLU A 157 18.74 4.01 -3.94
C GLU A 157 18.69 5.55 -3.96
N LYS A 158 17.57 6.14 -4.44
CA LYS A 158 17.41 7.60 -4.46
C LYS A 158 17.18 8.15 -3.06
N HIS A 159 17.75 9.32 -2.77
CA HIS A 159 17.44 10.06 -1.55
C HIS A 159 16.08 10.75 -1.66
N ALA A 160 15.48 11.06 -0.52
CA ALA A 160 14.18 11.73 -0.45
C ALA A 160 14.16 13.08 -1.21
N GLU A 161 15.26 13.81 -1.17
CA GLU A 161 15.43 15.11 -1.85
C GLU A 161 15.40 14.95 -3.38
N ASP A 162 15.95 13.86 -3.91
CA ASP A 162 15.90 13.55 -5.34
C ASP A 162 14.48 13.26 -5.80
N LEU A 163 13.68 12.58 -4.96
CA LEU A 163 12.29 12.26 -5.27
C LEU A 163 11.37 13.49 -5.34
N ASP A 164 11.69 14.53 -4.58
CA ASP A 164 10.89 15.76 -4.54
C ASP A 164 10.90 16.54 -5.86
N VAL A 165 11.95 16.38 -6.63
CA VAL A 165 12.11 17.07 -7.94
C VAL A 165 11.73 16.18 -9.13
N MET A 166 11.38 14.91 -8.89
CA MET A 166 10.97 13.97 -9.92
C MET A 166 9.46 14.03 -10.15
N ASP A 167 9.04 13.90 -11.43
CA ASP A 167 7.64 13.71 -11.79
C ASP A 167 7.24 12.24 -11.55
N LEU A 168 6.94 11.90 -10.31
CA LEU A 168 6.57 10.56 -9.91
C LEU A 168 5.06 10.32 -10.10
N PRO A 169 4.66 9.12 -10.50
CA PRO A 169 3.25 8.77 -10.68
C PRO A 169 2.47 8.63 -9.35
N PHE A 170 3.15 8.75 -8.22
CA PHE A 170 2.61 8.69 -6.87
C PHE A 170 3.24 9.75 -5.98
N ASN A 171 2.52 10.13 -4.94
CA ASN A 171 3.07 11.05 -3.95
C ASN A 171 3.73 10.25 -2.81
N TRP A 172 5.06 10.13 -2.87
CA TRP A 172 5.83 9.39 -1.88
C TRP A 172 5.68 9.93 -0.44
N ARG A 173 5.34 11.21 -0.28
CA ARG A 173 5.12 11.84 1.04
C ARG A 173 3.84 11.33 1.72
N TYR A 174 2.83 10.86 0.97
CA TYR A 174 1.68 10.19 1.58
C TYR A 174 2.05 8.83 2.17
N ILE A 175 3.03 8.16 1.58
CA ILE A 175 3.54 6.88 2.09
C ILE A 175 4.12 7.09 3.49
N SER A 176 4.74 8.26 3.77
CA SER A 176 5.32 8.58 5.09
C SER A 176 4.28 8.66 6.20
N ARG A 177 3.06 9.05 5.88
CA ARG A 177 1.98 9.13 6.86
C ARG A 177 1.53 7.77 7.35
N LEU A 178 1.71 6.70 6.55
CA LEU A 178 1.45 5.32 6.98
C LEU A 178 2.38 4.85 8.10
N SER A 179 3.54 5.48 8.23
CA SER A 179 4.49 5.13 9.27
C SER A 179 4.18 5.78 10.62
N THR A 180 3.22 6.69 10.67
CA THR A 180 2.81 7.42 11.90
C THR A 180 1.39 7.06 12.37
N ALA A 181 0.65 6.25 11.61
CA ALA A 181 -0.70 5.80 11.94
C ALA A 181 -0.72 4.75 13.06
#